data_8f24eb8ae774c1a183343730ca423587
#
_entry.id   8f24eb8ae774c1a183343730ca423587
#
_cell.length_a   1.000
_cell.length_b   1.000
_cell.length_c   1.000
_cell.angle_alpha   90.00
_cell.angle_beta   90.00
_cell.angle_gamma   90.00
#
_symmetry.space_group_name_H-M   'P 1'
#
loop_
_entity.id
_entity.type
_entity.pdbx_description
1 polymer ?
#
loop_
_entity_poly.entity_id
_entity_poly.type
_entity_poly.pdbx_seq_one_letter_code
_entity_poly.pdbx_strand_id
1 'polypeptide(L)'
;MILKKSILWAGLIIIVLVVSGFFLNSGSSTKSGINGAVIKTDIGATSSDIQVVKMYVKGPQYIFEPSSVKKGVPVRLEADILRMPGCSKSIISSELGIRKTFNSGDNTLEFTPNKAGTFYFACSMNMYTGTLTVLESDGSKSNYIQTPASTGGSCGAGGGGCGCGA
;
A
#
# COMPACT_ATOMS: atom_id res chain seq x y z
N MET A 1 -12.65 27.72 -58.38
CA MET A 1 -11.84 27.34 -57.21
C MET A 1 -12.63 27.20 -55.91
N ILE A 2 -13.87 27.66 -55.86
CA ILE A 2 -14.72 27.68 -54.62
C ILE A 2 -15.30 26.29 -54.32
N LEU A 3 -15.65 25.52 -55.34
CA LEU A 3 -16.35 24.22 -55.19
C LEU A 3 -15.48 23.15 -54.46
N LYS A 4 -14.16 23.13 -54.72
CA LYS A 4 -13.23 22.16 -54.07
C LYS A 4 -13.07 22.42 -52.56
N LYS A 5 -13.09 23.66 -52.12
CA LYS A 5 -13.03 24.01 -50.70
C LYS A 5 -14.28 23.59 -49.93
N SER A 6 -15.45 23.71 -50.54
CA SER A 6 -16.73 23.32 -49.91
C SER A 6 -16.82 21.82 -49.66
N ILE A 7 -16.29 20.98 -50.58
CA ILE A 7 -16.31 19.53 -50.45
C ILE A 7 -15.35 19.08 -49.35
N LEU A 8 -14.16 19.71 -49.22
CA LEU A 8 -13.23 19.44 -48.13
C LEU A 8 -13.80 19.76 -46.74
N TRP A 9 -14.54 20.88 -46.60
CA TRP A 9 -15.16 21.26 -45.36
C TRP A 9 -16.31 20.31 -44.96
N ALA A 10 -17.12 19.88 -45.93
CA ALA A 10 -18.18 18.91 -45.70
C ALA A 10 -17.63 17.55 -45.23
N GLY A 11 -16.52 17.07 -45.82
CA GLY A 11 -15.85 15.84 -45.39
C GLY A 11 -15.32 15.91 -43.97
N LEU A 12 -14.77 17.06 -43.58
CA LEU A 12 -14.22 17.24 -42.24
C LEU A 12 -15.30 17.24 -41.16
N ILE A 13 -16.47 17.81 -41.44
CA ILE A 13 -17.60 17.80 -40.51
C ILE A 13 -18.16 16.38 -40.32
N ILE A 14 -18.21 15.55 -41.37
CA ILE A 14 -18.68 14.17 -41.29
C ILE A 14 -17.72 13.33 -40.42
N ILE A 15 -16.40 13.51 -40.58
CA ILE A 15 -15.40 12.80 -39.76
C ILE A 15 -15.55 13.15 -38.28
N VAL A 16 -15.75 14.42 -37.93
CA VAL A 16 -15.95 14.87 -36.56
C VAL A 16 -17.20 14.24 -35.92
N LEU A 17 -18.30 14.14 -36.67
CA LEU A 17 -19.53 13.53 -36.19
C LEU A 17 -19.39 12.02 -35.97
N VAL A 18 -18.68 11.32 -36.83
CA VAL A 18 -18.43 9.87 -36.68
C VAL A 18 -17.53 9.59 -35.45
N VAL A 19 -16.49 10.39 -35.23
CA VAL A 19 -15.60 10.23 -34.06
C VAL A 19 -16.34 10.57 -32.77
N SER A 20 -17.19 11.60 -32.77
CA SER A 20 -18.01 11.97 -31.61
C SER A 20 -19.04 10.90 -31.24
N GLY A 21 -19.65 10.24 -32.23
CA GLY A 21 -20.59 9.14 -32.01
C GLY A 21 -19.97 7.87 -31.42
N PHE A 22 -18.69 7.63 -31.68
CA PHE A 22 -18.01 6.43 -31.18
C PHE A 22 -17.68 6.51 -29.68
N PHE A 23 -17.49 7.71 -29.13
CA PHE A 23 -17.20 7.89 -27.71
C PHE A 23 -18.42 7.76 -26.78
N LEU A 24 -19.66 7.81 -27.29
CA LEU A 24 -20.86 7.75 -26.46
C LEU A 24 -21.44 6.33 -26.29
N ASN A 25 -20.87 5.30 -26.95
CA ASN A 25 -21.44 3.95 -26.93
C ASN A 25 -20.56 2.88 -26.25
N SER A 26 -19.68 3.26 -25.34
CA SER A 26 -18.89 2.30 -24.53
C SER A 26 -19.49 2.12 -23.13
N GLY A 27 -20.74 1.72 -23.09
CA GLY A 27 -21.44 1.35 -21.87
C GLY A 27 -22.18 0.02 -22.06
N SER A 28 -21.49 -1.12 -22.07
CA SER A 28 -22.11 -2.44 -22.03
C SER A 28 -21.69 -3.19 -20.78
N SER A 29 -22.59 -3.18 -19.82
CA SER A 29 -22.59 -4.06 -18.65
C SER A 29 -22.89 -5.49 -19.07
N THR A 30 -21.95 -6.38 -18.96
CA THR A 30 -22.20 -7.84 -19.01
C THR A 30 -22.48 -8.34 -17.59
N LYS A 31 -23.74 -8.59 -17.28
CA LYS A 31 -24.16 -9.37 -16.12
C LYS A 31 -23.90 -10.84 -16.42
N SER A 32 -22.95 -11.45 -15.70
CA SER A 32 -22.90 -12.90 -15.49
C SER A 32 -23.26 -13.17 -14.05
N GLY A 33 -24.40 -13.82 -13.85
CA GLY A 33 -24.87 -14.26 -12.55
C GLY A 33 -24.06 -15.47 -12.06
N ILE A 34 -23.58 -15.40 -10.83
CA ILE A 34 -23.22 -16.57 -10.03
C ILE A 34 -23.84 -16.36 -8.66
N ASN A 35 -24.82 -17.23 -8.33
CA ASN A 35 -25.43 -17.33 -7.02
C ASN A 35 -24.41 -17.93 -6.04
N GLY A 36 -23.84 -17.09 -5.19
CA GLY A 36 -23.08 -17.47 -4.02
C GLY A 36 -23.47 -16.50 -2.91
N ALA A 37 -24.09 -16.99 -1.85
CA ALA A 37 -24.48 -16.21 -0.69
C ALA A 37 -23.21 -15.62 -0.04
N VAL A 38 -22.91 -14.37 -0.36
CA VAL A 38 -21.93 -13.56 0.37
C VAL A 38 -22.70 -12.78 1.43
N ILE A 39 -22.40 -13.06 2.68
CA ILE A 39 -22.83 -12.26 3.82
C ILE A 39 -22.29 -10.85 3.60
N LYS A 40 -23.17 -9.93 3.19
CA LYS A 40 -22.89 -8.50 3.20
C LYS A 40 -22.84 -8.05 4.64
N THR A 41 -21.66 -7.93 5.19
CA THR A 41 -21.45 -6.99 6.30
C THR A 41 -21.34 -5.61 5.67
N ASP A 42 -22.45 -4.89 5.62
CA ASP A 42 -22.49 -3.48 5.28
C ASP A 42 -21.76 -2.70 6.38
N ILE A 43 -20.45 -2.54 6.22
CA ILE A 43 -19.74 -1.43 6.80
C ILE A 43 -19.71 -0.40 5.68
N GLY A 44 -20.46 0.69 5.84
CA GLY A 44 -20.52 1.80 4.90
C GLY A 44 -19.12 2.36 4.62
N ALA A 45 -18.43 1.76 3.66
CA ALA A 45 -17.22 2.32 3.10
C ALA A 45 -17.67 3.27 1.97
N THR A 46 -17.86 4.54 2.32
CA THR A 46 -17.59 5.63 1.36
C THR A 46 -16.33 5.22 0.61
N SER A 47 -16.33 5.35 -0.72
CA SER A 47 -15.18 5.12 -1.60
C SER A 47 -13.97 5.89 -1.08
N SER A 48 -13.32 5.37 -0.05
CA SER A 48 -12.10 5.93 0.52
C SER A 48 -10.97 5.55 -0.43
N ASP A 49 -10.32 6.56 -1.01
CA ASP A 49 -9.14 6.39 -1.83
C ASP A 49 -8.11 5.54 -1.09
N ILE A 50 -7.88 4.32 -1.56
CA ILE A 50 -6.85 3.44 -1.01
C ILE A 50 -5.49 4.10 -1.26
N GLN A 51 -4.71 4.30 -0.22
CA GLN A 51 -3.35 4.81 -0.32
C GLN A 51 -2.41 3.67 -0.73
N VAL A 52 -1.81 3.75 -1.90
CA VAL A 52 -0.84 2.76 -2.37
C VAL A 52 0.55 3.18 -1.94
N VAL A 53 1.27 2.28 -1.28
CA VAL A 53 2.66 2.46 -0.83
C VAL A 53 3.52 1.35 -1.41
N LYS A 54 4.51 1.70 -2.20
CA LYS A 54 5.53 0.75 -2.68
C LYS A 54 6.59 0.55 -1.62
N MET A 55 7.04 -0.69 -1.46
CA MET A 55 8.08 -1.05 -0.51
C MET A 55 9.19 -1.86 -1.19
N TYR A 56 10.43 -1.48 -0.94
CA TYR A 56 11.61 -2.20 -1.40
C TYR A 56 12.79 -2.00 -0.42
N VAL A 57 13.91 -2.66 -0.67
CA VAL A 57 15.12 -2.56 0.14
C VAL A 57 16.20 -1.78 -0.60
N LYS A 58 16.86 -0.86 0.13
CA LYS A 58 18.08 -0.17 -0.31
C LYS A 58 19.12 -0.21 0.82
N GLY A 59 20.20 -0.94 0.59
CA GLY A 59 21.14 -1.27 1.67
C GLY A 59 20.43 -2.09 2.77
N PRO A 60 20.60 -1.76 4.06
CA PRO A 60 19.92 -2.44 5.15
C PRO A 60 18.54 -1.85 5.48
N GLN A 61 17.99 -0.98 4.63
CA GLN A 61 16.79 -0.22 4.94
C GLN A 61 15.61 -0.59 4.06
N TYR A 62 14.40 -0.67 4.66
CA TYR A 62 13.15 -0.61 3.92
C TYR A 62 12.86 0.81 3.49
N ILE A 63 12.56 0.99 2.21
CA ILE A 63 12.11 2.25 1.63
C ILE A 63 10.62 2.14 1.32
N PHE A 64 9.87 3.13 1.75
CA PHE A 64 8.43 3.26 1.50
C PHE A 64 8.18 4.47 0.61
N GLU A 65 7.43 4.29 -0.46
CA GLU A 65 7.08 5.36 -1.43
C GLU A 65 5.56 5.38 -1.67
N PRO A 66 4.85 6.39 -1.16
CA PRO A 66 5.30 7.50 -0.30
C PRO A 66 5.72 7.02 1.11
N SER A 67 6.57 7.81 1.78
CA SER A 67 7.04 7.53 3.15
C SER A 67 6.03 7.93 4.24
N SER A 68 4.89 8.49 3.85
CA SER A 68 3.82 8.89 4.75
C SER A 68 2.44 8.54 4.19
N VAL A 69 1.52 8.17 5.09
CA VAL A 69 0.12 7.83 4.82
C VAL A 69 -0.79 8.52 5.82
N LYS A 70 -2.09 8.62 5.55
CA LYS A 70 -3.08 9.22 6.46
C LYS A 70 -3.71 8.17 7.36
N LYS A 71 -3.95 8.53 8.61
CA LYS A 71 -4.69 7.74 9.59
C LYS A 71 -6.15 7.55 9.15
N GLY A 72 -6.69 6.36 9.39
CA GLY A 72 -8.09 6.03 9.11
C GLY A 72 -8.40 5.74 7.63
N VAL A 73 -7.43 5.88 6.74
CA VAL A 73 -7.58 5.58 5.32
C VAL A 73 -6.88 4.24 5.02
N PRO A 74 -7.53 3.30 4.32
CA PRO A 74 -6.91 2.03 3.95
C PRO A 74 -5.61 2.23 3.18
N VAL A 75 -4.60 1.44 3.51
CA VAL A 75 -3.28 1.43 2.88
C VAL A 75 -3.07 0.08 2.24
N ARG A 76 -2.68 0.08 0.96
CA ARG A 76 -2.17 -1.10 0.25
C ARG A 76 -0.66 -0.96 0.12
N LEU A 77 0.07 -1.82 0.82
CA LEU A 77 1.52 -1.93 0.73
C LEU A 77 1.85 -2.93 -0.38
N GLU A 78 2.61 -2.50 -1.39
CA GLU A 78 3.05 -3.32 -2.52
C GLU A 78 4.57 -3.56 -2.41
N ALA A 79 4.96 -4.80 -2.17
CA ALA A 79 6.36 -5.19 -2.03
C ALA A 79 6.99 -5.49 -3.40
N ASP A 80 8.09 -4.82 -3.73
CA ASP A 80 8.93 -5.15 -4.89
C ASP A 80 9.85 -6.33 -4.53
N ILE A 81 9.35 -7.53 -4.78
CA ILE A 81 10.01 -8.79 -4.41
C ILE A 81 11.41 -8.94 -5.02
N LEU A 82 11.62 -8.37 -6.22
CA LEU A 82 12.91 -8.45 -6.92
C LEU A 82 13.99 -7.61 -6.20
N ARG A 83 13.56 -6.60 -5.45
CA ARG A 83 14.42 -5.71 -4.65
C ARG A 83 14.39 -6.04 -3.16
N MET A 84 13.93 -7.25 -2.78
CA MET A 84 13.84 -7.70 -1.40
C MET A 84 14.57 -9.04 -1.22
N PRO A 85 15.88 -9.03 -0.92
CA PRO A 85 16.67 -10.24 -0.75
C PRO A 85 16.43 -10.91 0.61
N GLY A 86 16.48 -12.22 0.65
CA GLY A 86 16.52 -13.03 1.87
C GLY A 86 15.36 -12.75 2.84
N CYS A 87 15.70 -12.49 4.12
CA CYS A 87 14.71 -12.27 5.18
C CYS A 87 13.95 -10.94 5.08
N SER A 88 14.36 -10.02 4.19
CA SER A 88 13.65 -8.76 4.00
C SER A 88 12.22 -8.95 3.47
N LYS A 89 11.91 -10.11 2.90
CA LYS A 89 10.55 -10.47 2.47
C LYS A 89 9.58 -10.70 3.63
N SER A 90 10.08 -10.93 4.85
CA SER A 90 9.25 -11.12 6.04
C SER A 90 9.29 -9.88 6.91
N ILE A 91 8.19 -9.12 6.93
CA ILE A 91 8.09 -7.87 7.67
C ILE A 91 7.27 -8.02 8.95
N ILE A 92 7.66 -7.24 9.95
CA ILE A 92 6.98 -7.13 11.22
C ILE A 92 6.88 -5.64 11.60
N SER A 93 5.69 -5.21 12.03
CA SER A 93 5.46 -3.94 12.72
C SER A 93 4.47 -4.21 13.85
N SER A 94 4.97 -4.27 15.09
CA SER A 94 4.19 -4.69 16.26
C SER A 94 3.04 -3.74 16.55
N GLU A 95 3.29 -2.44 16.50
CA GLU A 95 2.29 -1.41 16.80
C GLU A 95 1.15 -1.34 15.76
N LEU A 96 1.44 -1.68 14.52
CA LEU A 96 0.42 -1.77 13.46
C LEU A 96 -0.20 -3.17 13.36
N GLY A 97 0.24 -4.12 14.20
CA GLY A 97 -0.22 -5.51 14.16
C GLY A 97 0.17 -6.26 12.88
N ILE A 98 1.20 -5.80 12.20
CA ILE A 98 1.60 -6.36 10.90
C ILE A 98 2.65 -7.45 11.11
N ARG A 99 2.37 -8.61 10.50
CA ARG A 99 3.31 -9.71 10.30
C ARG A 99 3.00 -10.39 8.97
N LYS A 100 3.84 -10.19 7.96
CA LYS A 100 3.60 -10.69 6.61
C LYS A 100 4.91 -11.18 5.98
N THR A 101 4.85 -12.29 5.26
CA THR A 101 5.92 -12.74 4.38
C THR A 101 5.43 -12.62 2.94
N PHE A 102 6.15 -11.87 2.13
CA PHE A 102 5.86 -11.63 0.73
C PHE A 102 6.52 -12.68 -0.18
N ASN A 103 5.86 -12.99 -1.29
CA ASN A 103 6.39 -13.84 -2.36
C ASN A 103 5.85 -13.35 -3.72
N SER A 104 6.28 -13.97 -4.82
CA SER A 104 5.91 -13.54 -6.18
C SER A 104 4.41 -13.64 -6.48
N GLY A 105 3.67 -14.50 -5.77
CA GLY A 105 2.22 -14.65 -5.92
C GLY A 105 1.40 -13.87 -4.89
N ASP A 106 2.06 -13.34 -3.84
CA ASP A 106 1.42 -12.63 -2.74
C ASP A 106 2.38 -11.54 -2.23
N ASN A 107 2.43 -10.43 -2.96
CA ASN A 107 3.32 -9.30 -2.71
C ASN A 107 2.59 -8.06 -2.18
N THR A 108 1.34 -8.19 -1.75
CA THR A 108 0.54 -7.08 -1.24
C THR A 108 0.09 -7.32 0.20
N LEU A 109 -0.10 -6.23 0.94
CA LEU A 109 -0.68 -6.21 2.27
C LEU A 109 -1.60 -5.02 2.41
N GLU A 110 -2.81 -5.24 2.88
CA GLU A 110 -3.76 -4.16 3.18
C GLU A 110 -3.92 -4.01 4.70
N PHE A 111 -3.90 -2.77 5.17
CA PHE A 111 -4.15 -2.42 6.56
C PHE A 111 -4.69 -1.01 6.67
N THR A 112 -5.37 -0.70 7.77
CA THR A 112 -5.85 0.66 8.06
C THR A 112 -5.22 1.14 9.36
N PRO A 113 -4.30 2.14 9.31
CA PRO A 113 -3.68 2.66 10.51
C PRO A 113 -4.70 3.48 11.33
N ASN A 114 -4.88 3.14 12.59
CA ASN A 114 -5.79 3.81 13.51
C ASN A 114 -5.11 4.80 14.46
N LYS A 115 -3.79 4.91 14.41
CA LYS A 115 -2.95 5.78 15.24
C LYS A 115 -1.96 6.53 14.37
N ALA A 116 -1.82 7.84 14.57
CA ALA A 116 -0.79 8.63 13.89
C ALA A 116 0.55 8.55 14.62
N GLY A 117 1.63 8.64 13.88
CA GLY A 117 3.00 8.55 14.41
C GLY A 117 3.99 7.98 13.40
N THR A 118 5.21 7.78 13.83
CA THR A 118 6.24 7.08 13.06
C THR A 118 6.36 5.65 13.54
N PHE A 119 6.07 4.71 12.65
CA PHE A 119 6.04 3.28 12.96
C PHE A 119 7.26 2.57 12.39
N TYR A 120 7.80 1.66 13.19
CA TYR A 120 8.98 0.89 12.86
C TYR A 120 8.60 -0.43 12.19
N PHE A 121 9.30 -0.74 11.12
CA PHE A 121 9.24 -2.02 10.41
C PHE A 121 10.59 -2.70 10.48
N ALA A 122 10.58 -3.99 10.71
CA ALA A 122 11.79 -4.82 10.70
C ALA A 122 11.54 -6.13 9.98
N CYS A 123 12.59 -6.77 9.50
CA CYS A 123 12.47 -8.17 9.13
C CYS A 123 12.56 -9.07 10.39
N SER A 124 12.16 -10.33 10.25
CA SER A 124 12.15 -11.29 11.36
C SER A 124 13.49 -11.44 12.09
N MET A 125 14.60 -11.14 11.41
CA MET A 125 15.97 -11.19 11.96
C MET A 125 16.53 -9.81 12.31
N ASN A 126 15.72 -8.75 12.20
CA ASN A 126 16.09 -7.36 12.49
C ASN A 126 17.31 -6.81 11.68
N MET A 127 17.66 -7.47 10.57
CA MET A 127 18.76 -7.04 9.70
C MET A 127 18.34 -5.93 8.72
N TYR A 128 17.06 -5.88 8.38
CA TYR A 128 16.45 -4.84 7.54
C TYR A 128 15.42 -4.09 8.36
N THR A 129 15.51 -2.77 8.37
CA THR A 129 14.64 -1.91 9.16
C THR A 129 14.20 -0.71 8.36
N GLY A 130 13.08 -0.09 8.74
CA GLY A 130 12.60 1.12 8.10
C GLY A 130 11.47 1.74 8.89
N THR A 131 11.02 2.93 8.49
CA THR A 131 9.93 3.63 9.15
C THR A 131 8.90 4.13 8.15
N LEU A 132 7.62 4.06 8.54
CA LEU A 132 6.50 4.65 7.82
C LEU A 132 5.82 5.66 8.74
N THR A 133 5.59 6.88 8.26
CA THR A 133 4.90 7.91 9.03
C THR A 133 3.39 7.85 8.74
N VAL A 134 2.59 7.75 9.78
CA VAL A 134 1.14 7.92 9.69
C VAL A 134 0.79 9.32 10.16
N LEU A 135 0.24 10.12 9.27
CA LEU A 135 -0.23 11.49 9.53
C LEU A 135 -1.61 11.44 10.19
N GLU A 136 -1.96 12.48 10.94
CA GLU A 136 -3.34 12.71 11.38
C GLU A 136 -4.27 12.92 10.17
N SER A 137 -5.58 12.87 10.39
CA SER A 137 -6.57 13.03 9.31
C SER A 137 -6.49 14.40 8.62
N ASP A 138 -6.04 15.43 9.35
CA ASP A 138 -5.79 16.78 8.85
C ASP A 138 -4.45 16.93 8.10
N GLY A 139 -3.62 15.85 8.05
CA GLY A 139 -2.31 15.83 7.43
C GLY A 139 -1.17 16.30 8.33
N SER A 140 -1.42 16.64 9.59
CA SER A 140 -0.39 17.00 10.56
C SER A 140 0.42 15.78 11.00
N LYS A 141 1.66 16.01 11.47
CA LYS A 141 2.51 14.96 12.04
C LYS A 141 2.25 14.81 13.53
N SER A 142 2.09 13.57 13.98
CA SER A 142 2.11 13.24 15.40
C SER A 142 3.54 13.16 15.92
N ASN A 143 3.74 13.55 17.19
CA ASN A 143 5.04 13.41 17.88
C ASN A 143 5.31 11.96 18.35
N TYR A 144 4.38 11.05 18.13
CA TYR A 144 4.58 9.65 18.50
C TYR A 144 5.60 8.98 17.59
N ILE A 145 6.64 8.40 18.20
CA ILE A 145 7.67 7.60 17.52
C ILE A 145 7.72 6.25 18.21
N GLN A 146 7.46 5.19 17.45
CA GLN A 146 7.61 3.82 17.95
C GLN A 146 9.08 3.53 18.20
N THR A 147 9.42 3.16 19.43
CA THR A 147 10.75 2.67 19.75
C THR A 147 10.90 1.25 19.20
N PRO A 148 11.98 0.92 18.49
CA PRO A 148 12.26 -0.44 18.09
C PRO A 148 12.25 -1.37 19.32
N ALA A 149 11.56 -2.50 19.23
CA ALA A 149 11.65 -3.51 20.27
C ALA A 149 13.11 -3.94 20.37
N SER A 150 13.72 -3.69 21.52
CA SER A 150 15.10 -4.15 21.79
C SER A 150 15.07 -5.68 21.78
N THR A 151 15.53 -6.30 20.69
CA THR A 151 15.84 -7.73 20.61
C THR A 151 17.20 -7.97 21.28
N GLY A 152 17.34 -7.50 22.51
CA GLY A 152 18.51 -7.72 23.33
C GLY A 152 17.99 -7.98 24.73
N GLY A 153 17.94 -9.24 25.13
CA GLY A 153 18.09 -9.55 26.54
C GLY A 153 19.42 -8.94 26.96
N SER A 154 19.37 -7.65 27.38
CA SER A 154 20.41 -7.09 28.20
C SER A 154 20.44 -7.96 29.45
N CYS A 155 21.37 -8.90 29.53
CA CYS A 155 21.82 -9.44 30.81
C CYS A 155 22.40 -8.23 31.53
N GLY A 156 21.52 -7.52 32.28
CA GLY A 156 21.94 -6.43 33.13
C GLY A 156 23.06 -6.92 34.01
N ALA A 157 24.18 -6.17 34.03
CA ALA A 157 25.24 -6.31 34.98
C ALA A 157 24.72 -5.95 36.37
N GLY A 158 23.90 -6.83 36.95
CA GLY A 158 23.40 -6.84 38.32
C GLY A 158 23.50 -8.26 38.79
N GLY A 159 24.46 -8.55 39.65
CA GLY A 159 24.89 -9.87 40.10
C GLY A 159 23.72 -10.78 40.54
N GLY A 160 23.52 -11.84 39.80
CA GLY A 160 22.58 -12.91 40.06
C GLY A 160 22.68 -13.93 38.96
N GLY A 161 23.30 -15.07 39.25
CA GLY A 161 23.74 -16.11 38.33
C GLY A 161 22.64 -16.64 37.41
N CYS A 162 22.88 -16.60 36.12
CA CYS A 162 22.21 -17.41 35.13
C CYS A 162 22.65 -18.85 35.27
N GLY A 163 21.93 -19.64 36.06
CA GLY A 163 22.08 -21.07 36.12
C GLY A 163 21.55 -21.71 34.83
N CYS A 164 22.46 -22.11 33.94
CA CYS A 164 22.20 -23.12 32.93
C CYS A 164 22.22 -24.47 33.64
N GLY A 165 21.04 -24.94 34.04
CA GLY A 165 20.87 -26.29 34.53
C GLY A 165 20.98 -27.29 33.38
N ALA A 166 21.88 -28.26 33.52
CA ALA A 166 22.03 -29.44 32.71
C ALA A 166 20.80 -30.35 32.83
#